data_c57d664a9306ef5f7a28f00347da7084
#
_entry.id   c57d664a9306ef5f7a28f00347da7084
#
_cell.length_a   1.000
_cell.length_b   1.000
_cell.length_c   1.000
_cell.angle_alpha   90.00
_cell.angle_beta   90.00
_cell.angle_gamma   90.00
#
_symmetry.space_group_name_H-M   'P 1'
#
loop_
_entity.id
_entity.type
_entity.pdbx_description
1 polymer ?
#
loop_
_entity_poly.entity_id
_entity_poly.type
_entity_poly.pdbx_seq_one_letter_code
_entity_poly.pdbx_strand_id
1 'polypeptide(L)'
;MRNQTRAGLIRAALIATSLALPLAAGAQDRAPEAPAPSTPALPQNDQNQAKSLKSVADFDNIADETERSIAIFQETGKVLLNPRCVNCHPAGDRPLQGMDMHLHQPPVQRGDADFGMPGMMCNTCHGPKNAPVVAQSDNIKSIPGNPNWHLAPIEMAWQGRSLGDICRQIKDQDRNGGKTLAELVEHMASDDLVGWGWHPGKGREPVPGTQKQFGELYKAWAATGAHCPD
;
A
#
# COMPACT_ATOMS: atom_id res chain seq x y z
N MET A 1 49.78 55.22 29.35
CA MET A 1 50.64 54.45 30.27
C MET A 1 50.42 52.98 29.96
N ARG A 2 51.28 52.42 29.17
CA ARG A 2 52.26 51.37 29.43
C ARG A 2 51.78 50.31 30.44
N ASN A 3 51.46 49.07 30.02
CA ASN A 3 52.45 48.04 30.23
C ASN A 3 52.14 46.78 29.39
N GLN A 4 53.15 46.36 28.61
CA GLN A 4 53.26 45.06 27.96
C GLN A 4 53.86 44.06 28.97
N THR A 5 53.39 42.84 28.96
CA THR A 5 54.20 41.71 29.41
C THR A 5 54.03 40.52 28.47
N ARG A 6 55.14 40.11 27.89
CA ARG A 6 55.37 38.94 27.08
C ARG A 6 55.57 37.74 28.01
N ALA A 7 55.16 36.58 27.60
CA ALA A 7 55.78 35.27 27.77
C ALA A 7 54.74 34.20 27.33
N GLY A 8 54.98 33.13 26.65
CA GLY A 8 56.17 32.42 26.30
C GLY A 8 55.66 31.14 25.61
N LEU A 9 56.18 30.89 24.39
CA LEU A 9 55.85 29.67 23.66
C LEU A 9 56.46 28.44 24.36
N ILE A 10 55.64 27.44 24.65
CA ILE A 10 56.11 26.08 24.86
C ILE A 10 55.47 25.19 23.76
N ARG A 11 56.31 24.78 22.84
CA ARG A 11 55.97 23.77 21.82
C ARG A 11 56.15 22.39 22.48
N ALA A 12 55.08 21.71 22.72
CA ALA A 12 55.09 20.28 22.99
C ALA A 12 54.88 19.51 21.70
N ALA A 13 55.89 18.81 21.25
CA ALA A 13 55.81 17.88 20.13
C ALA A 13 55.17 16.58 20.62
N LEU A 14 53.96 16.29 20.19
CA LEU A 14 53.33 15.01 20.34
C LEU A 14 53.71 14.10 19.18
N ILE A 15 54.51 13.10 19.46
CA ILE A 15 54.85 12.00 18.57
C ILE A 15 53.64 11.07 18.54
N ALA A 16 52.88 11.06 17.45
CA ALA A 16 51.82 10.12 17.20
C ALA A 16 52.41 8.81 16.64
N THR A 17 52.51 7.79 17.47
CA THR A 17 52.80 6.41 17.06
C THR A 17 51.51 5.78 16.48
N SER A 18 51.48 5.63 15.16
CA SER A 18 50.41 4.93 14.45
C SER A 18 50.58 3.41 14.63
N LEU A 19 49.78 2.77 15.48
CA LEU A 19 49.62 1.33 15.46
C LEU A 19 48.68 0.95 14.30
N ALA A 20 49.25 0.39 13.25
CA ALA A 20 48.47 -0.27 12.20
C ALA A 20 48.05 -1.66 12.67
N LEU A 21 46.76 -1.84 12.97
CA LEU A 21 46.16 -3.17 13.10
C LEU A 21 45.88 -3.73 11.70
N PRO A 22 46.23 -4.99 11.41
CA PRO A 22 45.82 -5.64 10.17
C PRO A 22 44.32 -5.97 10.28
N LEU A 23 43.50 -5.40 9.35
CA LEU A 23 42.14 -5.90 9.10
C LEU A 23 42.25 -7.28 8.45
N ALA A 24 41.97 -8.32 9.21
CA ALA A 24 41.70 -9.63 8.65
C ALA A 24 40.30 -9.58 8.02
N ALA A 25 40.23 -9.50 6.68
CA ALA A 25 39.01 -9.71 5.92
C ALA A 25 38.63 -11.21 6.03
N GLY A 26 37.77 -11.53 7.01
CA GLY A 26 37.11 -12.82 7.05
C GLY A 26 36.09 -12.90 5.92
N ALA A 27 36.42 -13.60 4.85
CA ALA A 27 35.42 -14.05 3.89
C ALA A 27 34.46 -15.00 4.63
N GLN A 28 33.24 -14.54 4.92
CA GLN A 28 32.18 -15.40 5.38
C GLN A 28 31.66 -16.15 4.14
N ASP A 29 32.01 -17.41 3.99
CA ASP A 29 31.34 -18.34 3.09
C ASP A 29 29.87 -18.44 3.51
N ARG A 30 29.03 -17.65 2.82
CA ARG A 30 27.59 -17.79 2.93
C ARG A 30 27.19 -19.05 2.18
N ALA A 31 26.79 -20.08 2.94
CA ALA A 31 26.20 -21.26 2.36
C ALA A 31 25.03 -20.85 1.43
N PRO A 32 24.84 -21.51 0.28
CA PRO A 32 23.72 -21.20 -0.59
C PRO A 32 22.41 -21.43 0.17
N GLU A 33 21.62 -20.38 0.25
CA GLU A 33 20.29 -20.41 0.85
C GLU A 33 19.44 -21.41 0.07
N ALA A 34 18.89 -22.42 0.75
CA ALA A 34 18.01 -23.39 0.13
C ALA A 34 16.80 -22.65 -0.50
N PRO A 35 16.37 -23.04 -1.73
CA PRO A 35 15.21 -22.42 -2.33
C PRO A 35 13.99 -22.58 -1.44
N ALA A 36 13.28 -21.47 -1.21
CA ALA A 36 12.03 -21.47 -0.45
C ALA A 36 11.05 -22.49 -1.04
N PRO A 37 10.30 -23.24 -0.22
CA PRO A 37 9.34 -24.22 -0.73
C PRO A 37 8.34 -23.51 -1.65
N SER A 38 8.26 -23.93 -2.90
CA SER A 38 7.28 -23.45 -3.86
C SER A 38 5.88 -23.85 -3.37
N THR A 39 5.07 -22.87 -3.04
CA THR A 39 3.64 -23.10 -2.76
C THR A 39 3.01 -23.72 -4.01
N PRO A 40 2.29 -24.85 -3.90
CA PRO A 40 1.61 -25.45 -5.05
C PRO A 40 0.68 -24.43 -5.70
N ALA A 41 0.74 -24.32 -7.03
CA ALA A 41 -0.20 -23.48 -7.77
C ALA A 41 -1.62 -24.01 -7.58
N LEU A 42 -2.56 -23.14 -7.28
CA LEU A 42 -3.98 -23.49 -7.18
C LEU A 42 -4.49 -24.06 -8.53
N PRO A 43 -5.50 -24.96 -8.51
CA PRO A 43 -6.16 -25.43 -9.73
C PRO A 43 -6.66 -24.24 -10.58
N GLN A 44 -6.67 -24.39 -11.91
CA GLN A 44 -7.04 -23.29 -12.82
C GLN A 44 -8.44 -22.70 -12.54
N ASN A 45 -9.36 -23.53 -12.08
CA ASN A 45 -10.71 -23.08 -11.73
C ASN A 45 -10.71 -22.13 -10.51
N ASP A 46 -9.90 -22.42 -9.50
CA ASP A 46 -9.75 -21.57 -8.32
C ASP A 46 -9.01 -20.27 -8.63
N GLN A 47 -8.06 -20.32 -9.59
CA GLN A 47 -7.37 -19.13 -10.08
C GLN A 47 -8.32 -18.18 -10.84
N ASN A 48 -9.27 -18.72 -11.61
CA ASN A 48 -10.27 -17.92 -12.33
C ASN A 48 -11.30 -17.32 -11.36
N GLN A 49 -11.70 -18.07 -10.33
CA GLN A 49 -12.58 -17.54 -9.25
C GLN A 49 -11.89 -16.47 -8.41
N ALA A 50 -10.59 -16.58 -8.19
CA ALA A 50 -9.82 -15.55 -7.50
C ALA A 50 -9.69 -14.24 -8.31
N LYS A 51 -9.87 -14.30 -9.63
CA LYS A 51 -9.78 -13.15 -10.56
C LYS A 51 -11.13 -12.52 -10.91
N SER A 52 -12.24 -13.07 -10.43
CA SER A 52 -13.60 -12.58 -10.69
C SER A 52 -14.32 -12.22 -9.39
N LEU A 53 -15.28 -11.32 -9.52
CA LEU A 53 -16.27 -11.03 -8.47
C LEU A 53 -17.58 -11.72 -8.84
N LYS A 54 -18.28 -12.22 -7.81
CA LYS A 54 -19.67 -12.64 -7.92
C LYS A 54 -20.54 -11.42 -8.25
N SER A 55 -21.63 -11.64 -8.95
CA SER A 55 -22.67 -10.64 -9.14
C SER A 55 -23.56 -10.53 -7.89
N VAL A 56 -24.31 -9.44 -7.76
CA VAL A 56 -25.28 -9.28 -6.66
C VAL A 56 -26.30 -10.43 -6.65
N ALA A 57 -26.74 -10.90 -7.83
CA ALA A 57 -27.71 -11.98 -7.97
C ALA A 57 -27.22 -13.33 -7.41
N ASP A 58 -25.90 -13.55 -7.30
CA ASP A 58 -25.34 -14.77 -6.72
C ASP A 58 -25.62 -14.89 -5.20
N PHE A 59 -26.14 -13.84 -4.56
CA PHE A 59 -26.50 -13.79 -3.15
C PHE A 59 -28.03 -13.82 -2.89
N ASP A 60 -28.86 -13.84 -3.93
CA ASP A 60 -30.32 -13.79 -3.80
C ASP A 60 -30.89 -15.03 -3.09
N ASN A 61 -30.17 -16.16 -3.09
CA ASN A 61 -30.55 -17.38 -2.40
C ASN A 61 -30.33 -17.33 -0.88
N ILE A 62 -29.69 -16.32 -0.33
CA ILE A 62 -29.49 -16.13 1.10
C ILE A 62 -30.72 -15.38 1.64
N ALA A 63 -31.59 -16.10 2.36
CA ALA A 63 -32.87 -15.55 2.82
C ALA A 63 -32.72 -14.53 3.95
N ASP A 64 -31.80 -14.77 4.88
CA ASP A 64 -31.50 -13.83 5.96
C ASP A 64 -30.75 -12.62 5.42
N GLU A 65 -31.29 -11.42 5.68
CA GLU A 65 -30.73 -10.17 5.14
C GLU A 65 -29.37 -9.82 5.76
N THR A 66 -29.19 -10.13 7.04
CA THR A 66 -27.91 -9.90 7.72
C THR A 66 -26.82 -10.81 7.17
N GLU A 67 -27.12 -12.11 7.03
CA GLU A 67 -26.19 -13.09 6.44
C GLU A 67 -25.85 -12.72 4.98
N ARG A 68 -26.88 -12.30 4.22
CA ARG A 68 -26.70 -11.85 2.84
C ARG A 68 -25.80 -10.61 2.76
N SER A 69 -26.01 -9.62 3.63
CA SER A 69 -25.16 -8.43 3.72
C SER A 69 -23.71 -8.79 4.02
N ILE A 70 -23.48 -9.64 5.01
CA ILE A 70 -22.15 -10.13 5.38
C ILE A 70 -21.50 -10.86 4.21
N ALA A 71 -22.22 -11.75 3.54
CA ALA A 71 -21.70 -12.52 2.40
C ALA A 71 -21.31 -11.61 1.22
N ILE A 72 -22.10 -10.58 0.94
CA ILE A 72 -21.77 -9.56 -0.07
C ILE A 72 -20.47 -8.83 0.32
N PHE A 73 -20.35 -8.40 1.60
CA PHE A 73 -19.13 -7.72 2.04
C PHE A 73 -17.91 -8.63 2.01
N GLN A 74 -18.06 -9.91 2.34
CA GLN A 74 -16.99 -10.90 2.22
C GLN A 74 -16.50 -11.03 0.77
N GLU A 75 -17.38 -10.94 -0.21
CA GLU A 75 -16.98 -10.95 -1.62
C GLU A 75 -16.15 -9.70 -1.98
N THR A 76 -16.53 -8.52 -1.46
CA THR A 76 -15.74 -7.29 -1.64
C THR A 76 -14.34 -7.41 -1.04
N GLY A 77 -14.14 -8.29 -0.07
CA GLY A 77 -12.86 -8.59 0.55
C GLY A 77 -11.79 -9.03 -0.44
N LYS A 78 -12.14 -9.65 -1.56
CA LYS A 78 -11.20 -9.98 -2.64
C LYS A 78 -10.49 -8.74 -3.21
N VAL A 79 -11.15 -7.59 -3.16
CA VAL A 79 -10.62 -6.30 -3.58
C VAL A 79 -9.97 -5.57 -2.41
N LEU A 80 -10.66 -5.42 -1.30
CA LEU A 80 -10.20 -4.65 -0.14
C LEU A 80 -8.89 -5.17 0.46
N LEU A 81 -8.73 -6.50 0.50
CA LEU A 81 -7.52 -7.16 0.99
C LEU A 81 -6.44 -7.33 -0.09
N ASN A 82 -6.72 -6.93 -1.33
CA ASN A 82 -5.74 -7.02 -2.40
C ASN A 82 -4.60 -6.01 -2.16
N PRO A 83 -3.34 -6.39 -2.44
CA PRO A 83 -2.21 -5.47 -2.32
C PRO A 83 -2.38 -4.14 -3.08
N ARG A 84 -3.16 -4.08 -4.16
CA ARG A 84 -3.45 -2.83 -4.88
C ARG A 84 -4.18 -1.81 -4.01
N CYS A 85 -5.02 -2.27 -3.09
CA CYS A 85 -5.73 -1.42 -2.14
C CYS A 85 -4.89 -1.21 -0.87
N VAL A 86 -4.39 -2.31 -0.29
CA VAL A 86 -3.63 -2.26 0.98
C VAL A 86 -2.35 -1.42 0.86
N ASN A 87 -1.70 -1.37 -0.30
CA ASN A 87 -0.50 -0.54 -0.51
C ASN A 87 -0.74 0.96 -0.28
N CYS A 88 -1.97 1.44 -0.57
CA CYS A 88 -2.38 2.83 -0.29
C CYS A 88 -3.00 3.01 1.10
N HIS A 89 -3.28 1.91 1.81
CA HIS A 89 -3.83 1.86 3.16
C HIS A 89 -2.84 1.25 4.18
N PRO A 90 -1.57 1.74 4.24
CA PRO A 90 -0.55 1.18 5.13
C PRO A 90 -0.84 1.50 6.59
N ALA A 91 -0.33 0.68 7.50
CA ALA A 91 -0.45 0.90 8.95
C ALA A 91 0.48 2.00 9.49
N GLY A 92 1.44 2.46 8.69
CA GLY A 92 2.40 3.50 9.07
C GLY A 92 2.51 4.61 8.04
N ASP A 93 3.54 5.44 8.19
CA ASP A 93 3.75 6.63 7.36
C ASP A 93 4.34 6.34 5.98
N ARG A 94 4.79 5.12 5.74
CA ARG A 94 5.35 4.73 4.44
C ARG A 94 4.34 3.96 3.61
N PRO A 95 4.12 4.36 2.35
CA PRO A 95 3.33 3.54 1.43
C PRO A 95 3.98 2.17 1.23
N LEU A 96 3.17 1.19 0.86
CA LEU A 96 3.65 -0.11 0.43
C LEU A 96 3.69 -0.18 -1.10
N GLN A 97 4.40 -1.17 -1.63
CA GLN A 97 4.60 -1.37 -3.06
C GLN A 97 4.65 -2.86 -3.40
N GLY A 98 4.22 -3.20 -4.61
CA GLY A 98 4.29 -4.57 -5.12
C GLY A 98 3.13 -5.46 -4.63
N MET A 99 3.12 -6.72 -5.08
CA MET A 99 2.16 -7.73 -4.62
C MET A 99 2.59 -8.35 -3.29
N ASP A 100 3.84 -8.22 -2.94
CA ASP A 100 4.45 -8.62 -1.67
C ASP A 100 4.36 -7.54 -0.58
N MET A 101 3.78 -6.37 -0.92
CA MET A 101 3.54 -5.26 0.01
C MET A 101 4.82 -4.80 0.74
N HIS A 102 5.97 -4.80 0.04
CA HIS A 102 7.19 -4.24 0.61
C HIS A 102 7.10 -2.71 0.74
N LEU A 103 7.95 -2.13 1.57
CA LEU A 103 8.02 -0.68 1.73
C LEU A 103 8.41 0.01 0.42
N HIS A 104 7.72 1.09 0.09
CA HIS A 104 7.92 1.85 -1.14
C HIS A 104 9.38 2.28 -1.34
N GLN A 105 9.88 2.12 -2.56
CA GLN A 105 11.17 2.58 -3.01
C GLN A 105 10.99 3.59 -4.18
N PRO A 106 11.60 4.78 -4.09
CA PRO A 106 12.45 5.31 -3.01
C PRO A 106 11.71 5.49 -1.68
N PRO A 107 12.42 5.65 -0.54
CA PRO A 107 11.79 5.84 0.76
C PRO A 107 11.10 7.20 0.83
N VAL A 108 9.79 7.20 0.75
CA VAL A 108 8.89 8.36 0.89
C VAL A 108 8.03 8.20 2.12
N GLN A 109 7.47 9.28 2.62
CA GLN A 109 6.58 9.30 3.79
C GLN A 109 5.27 10.01 3.43
N ARG A 110 4.21 9.69 4.20
CA ARG A 110 2.85 10.22 4.07
C ARG A 110 2.80 11.74 4.05
N GLY A 111 3.46 12.41 4.99
CA GLY A 111 3.25 13.84 5.26
C GLY A 111 1.90 14.13 5.91
N ASP A 112 1.71 15.39 6.33
CA ASP A 112 0.53 15.80 7.12
C ASP A 112 -0.80 15.72 6.34
N ALA A 113 -0.73 15.76 5.01
CA ALA A 113 -1.90 15.76 4.13
C ALA A 113 -2.01 14.50 3.26
N ASP A 114 -1.28 13.44 3.58
CA ASP A 114 -1.24 12.16 2.83
C ASP A 114 -0.64 12.24 1.41
N PHE A 115 -0.16 13.41 0.97
CA PHE A 115 0.39 13.66 -0.36
C PHE A 115 1.92 13.62 -0.43
N GLY A 116 2.59 13.19 0.63
CA GLY A 116 4.05 13.18 0.74
C GLY A 116 4.61 14.35 1.56
N MET A 117 5.88 14.25 1.93
CA MET A 117 6.59 15.29 2.67
C MET A 117 7.01 16.45 1.76
N PRO A 118 7.16 17.68 2.26
CA PRO A 118 7.78 18.77 1.53
C PRO A 118 9.14 18.35 0.92
N GLY A 119 9.32 18.59 -0.38
CA GLY A 119 10.50 18.16 -1.13
C GLY A 119 10.48 16.73 -1.66
N MET A 120 9.52 15.90 -1.25
CA MET A 120 9.32 14.53 -1.73
C MET A 120 7.82 14.21 -1.81
N MET A 121 7.08 15.09 -2.48
CA MET A 121 5.64 14.92 -2.70
C MET A 121 5.37 13.72 -3.62
N CYS A 122 4.24 13.04 -3.44
CA CYS A 122 3.86 11.89 -4.28
C CYS A 122 3.86 12.25 -5.77
N ASN A 123 3.32 13.41 -6.13
CA ASN A 123 3.24 13.89 -7.52
C ASN A 123 4.58 14.31 -8.13
N THR A 124 5.68 14.32 -7.38
CA THR A 124 7.03 14.48 -7.93
C THR A 124 7.37 13.35 -8.91
N CYS A 125 6.87 12.13 -8.64
CA CYS A 125 7.10 10.96 -9.47
C CYS A 125 5.80 10.43 -10.09
N HIS A 126 4.68 10.54 -9.38
CA HIS A 126 3.38 10.06 -9.82
C HIS A 126 2.63 11.15 -10.58
N GLY A 127 2.70 11.12 -11.92
CA GLY A 127 1.99 12.05 -12.78
C GLY A 127 0.47 11.78 -12.86
N PRO A 128 -0.27 12.52 -13.71
CA PRO A 128 -1.73 12.41 -13.81
C PRO A 128 -2.21 11.10 -14.45
N LYS A 129 -1.32 10.28 -14.96
CA LYS A 129 -1.58 8.96 -15.56
C LYS A 129 -0.38 8.06 -15.43
N ASN A 130 -0.59 6.74 -15.53
CA ASN A 130 0.50 5.77 -15.58
C ASN A 130 1.50 6.14 -16.67
N ALA A 131 2.77 6.34 -16.28
CA ALA A 131 3.85 6.68 -17.20
C ALA A 131 4.67 5.41 -17.53
N PRO A 132 4.90 5.08 -18.80
CA PRO A 132 5.79 4.01 -19.17
C PRO A 132 7.22 4.39 -18.77
N VAL A 133 7.94 3.43 -18.19
CA VAL A 133 9.38 3.56 -18.00
C VAL A 133 10.06 2.93 -19.21
N VAL A 134 10.85 3.72 -19.91
CA VAL A 134 11.68 3.20 -21.02
C VAL A 134 12.94 2.61 -20.37
N ALA A 135 12.96 1.30 -20.25
CA ALA A 135 14.10 0.57 -19.70
C ALA A 135 14.41 -0.64 -20.58
N GLN A 136 15.66 -1.05 -20.59
CA GLN A 136 16.12 -2.24 -21.31
C GLN A 136 15.77 -3.56 -20.60
N SER A 137 15.02 -3.50 -19.50
CA SER A 137 14.65 -4.64 -18.68
C SER A 137 13.13 -4.73 -18.53
N ASP A 138 12.56 -5.90 -18.79
CA ASP A 138 11.13 -6.22 -18.58
C ASP A 138 10.73 -6.18 -17.10
N ASN A 139 11.70 -6.12 -16.19
CA ASN A 139 11.46 -6.06 -14.73
C ASN A 139 11.04 -4.66 -14.24
N ILE A 140 11.23 -3.61 -15.06
CA ILE A 140 10.84 -2.25 -14.69
C ILE A 140 9.43 -1.97 -15.20
N LYS A 141 8.52 -1.79 -14.24
CA LYS A 141 7.11 -1.52 -14.49
C LYS A 141 6.89 -0.02 -14.67
N SER A 142 5.75 0.35 -15.28
CA SER A 142 5.34 1.76 -15.36
C SER A 142 5.31 2.43 -13.99
N ILE A 143 5.52 3.75 -13.93
CA ILE A 143 5.24 4.52 -12.72
C ILE A 143 3.72 4.71 -12.64
N PRO A 144 3.07 4.30 -11.54
CA PRO A 144 1.65 4.56 -11.35
C PRO A 144 1.34 6.06 -11.40
N GLY A 145 0.16 6.43 -11.86
CA GLY A 145 -0.26 7.82 -11.90
C GLY A 145 -1.76 7.99 -11.83
N ASN A 146 -2.15 9.07 -11.17
CA ASN A 146 -3.50 9.59 -11.06
C ASN A 146 -3.37 11.08 -10.64
N PRO A 147 -4.24 12.00 -11.07
CA PRO A 147 -4.16 13.42 -10.67
C PRO A 147 -4.15 13.64 -9.16
N ASN A 148 -4.81 12.75 -8.41
CA ASN A 148 -4.94 12.78 -6.96
C ASN A 148 -4.14 11.67 -6.27
N TRP A 149 -2.93 11.32 -6.76
CA TRP A 149 -2.15 10.24 -6.18
C TRP A 149 -1.72 10.57 -4.75
N HIS A 150 -2.30 9.88 -3.77
CA HIS A 150 -2.03 10.05 -2.34
C HIS A 150 -2.34 8.77 -1.56
N LEU A 151 -1.98 8.72 -0.27
CA LEU A 151 -2.39 7.67 0.65
C LEU A 151 -3.78 7.94 1.21
N ALA A 152 -4.49 6.89 1.58
CA ALA A 152 -5.67 7.03 2.41
C ALA A 152 -5.28 7.61 3.79
N PRO A 153 -6.20 8.28 4.51
CA PRO A 153 -5.96 8.73 5.87
C PRO A 153 -5.42 7.61 6.75
N ILE A 154 -4.53 7.92 7.69
CA ILE A 154 -3.92 6.89 8.57
C ILE A 154 -4.98 6.14 9.39
N GLU A 155 -6.10 6.78 9.70
CA GLU A 155 -7.25 6.20 10.36
C GLU A 155 -7.89 5.07 9.55
N MET A 156 -7.68 5.08 8.22
CA MET A 156 -8.14 4.07 7.25
C MET A 156 -7.03 3.07 6.89
N ALA A 157 -6.12 2.80 7.80
CA ALA A 157 -5.11 1.75 7.62
C ALA A 157 -5.75 0.35 7.60
N TRP A 158 -5.47 -0.42 6.53
CA TRP A 158 -5.98 -1.78 6.33
C TRP A 158 -4.92 -2.85 6.48
N GLN A 159 -3.66 -2.49 6.37
CA GLN A 159 -2.55 -3.42 6.52
C GLN A 159 -2.64 -4.17 7.85
N GLY A 160 -2.72 -5.51 7.79
CA GLY A 160 -2.80 -6.38 8.96
C GLY A 160 -4.16 -6.39 9.67
N ARG A 161 -5.20 -5.79 9.09
CA ARG A 161 -6.56 -5.80 9.65
C ARG A 161 -7.38 -6.97 9.10
N SER A 162 -8.31 -7.44 9.92
CA SER A 162 -9.35 -8.36 9.46
C SER A 162 -10.34 -7.64 8.53
N LEU A 163 -11.05 -8.40 7.71
CA LEU A 163 -12.08 -7.83 6.85
C LEU A 163 -13.21 -7.17 7.67
N GLY A 164 -13.53 -7.73 8.83
CA GLY A 164 -14.50 -7.15 9.76
C GLY A 164 -14.03 -5.81 10.33
N ASP A 165 -12.74 -5.69 10.69
CA ASP A 165 -12.16 -4.41 11.13
C ASP A 165 -12.20 -3.36 10.03
N ILE A 166 -11.87 -3.74 8.80
CA ILE A 166 -11.95 -2.86 7.63
C ILE A 166 -13.39 -2.40 7.41
N CYS A 167 -14.37 -3.31 7.51
CA CYS A 167 -15.79 -2.96 7.40
C CYS A 167 -16.22 -1.93 8.45
N ARG A 168 -15.84 -2.14 9.71
CA ARG A 168 -16.14 -1.19 10.80
C ARG A 168 -15.49 0.17 10.57
N GLN A 169 -14.23 0.20 10.11
CA GLN A 169 -13.53 1.44 9.76
C GLN A 169 -14.23 2.21 8.64
N ILE A 170 -14.62 1.51 7.57
CA ILE A 170 -15.31 2.11 6.42
C ILE A 170 -16.60 2.81 6.85
N LYS A 171 -17.34 2.26 7.82
CA LYS A 171 -18.59 2.83 8.34
C LYS A 171 -18.40 3.95 9.35
N ASP A 172 -17.21 4.10 9.90
CA ASP A 172 -16.88 5.09 10.93
C ASP A 172 -16.52 6.43 10.28
N GLN A 173 -17.43 7.41 10.41
CA GLN A 173 -17.24 8.73 9.80
C GLN A 173 -16.06 9.52 10.40
N ASP A 174 -15.69 9.26 11.63
CA ASP A 174 -14.52 9.89 12.25
C ASP A 174 -13.20 9.35 11.64
N ARG A 175 -13.25 8.22 10.93
CA ARG A 175 -12.09 7.57 10.31
C ARG A 175 -12.08 7.66 8.79
N ASN A 176 -13.23 7.60 8.15
CA ASN A 176 -13.36 7.51 6.70
C ASN A 176 -13.35 8.89 5.99
N GLY A 177 -13.00 9.97 6.70
CA GLY A 177 -13.00 11.33 6.17
C GLY A 177 -14.41 11.93 6.11
N GLY A 178 -15.29 11.54 7.01
CA GLY A 178 -16.65 12.11 7.17
C GLY A 178 -17.68 11.59 6.17
N LYS A 179 -17.35 10.54 5.39
CA LYS A 179 -18.23 10.05 4.33
C LYS A 179 -19.42 9.28 4.90
N THR A 180 -20.59 9.62 4.40
CA THR A 180 -21.80 8.82 4.56
C THR A 180 -21.71 7.50 3.79
N LEU A 181 -22.58 6.53 4.10
CA LEU A 181 -22.61 5.25 3.38
C LEU A 181 -22.91 5.43 1.88
N ALA A 182 -23.73 6.41 1.51
CA ALA A 182 -24.03 6.71 0.10
C ALA A 182 -22.78 7.26 -0.63
N GLU A 183 -22.04 8.17 -0.01
CA GLU A 183 -20.78 8.71 -0.56
C GLU A 183 -19.70 7.64 -0.65
N LEU A 184 -19.67 6.66 0.26
CA LEU A 184 -18.78 5.52 0.18
C LEU A 184 -19.12 4.59 -1.00
N VAL A 185 -20.41 4.35 -1.24
CA VAL A 185 -20.85 3.60 -2.43
C VAL A 185 -20.36 4.29 -3.70
N GLU A 186 -20.54 5.62 -3.81
CA GLU A 186 -20.08 6.40 -4.96
C GLU A 186 -18.55 6.37 -5.07
N HIS A 187 -17.83 6.57 -3.97
CA HIS A 187 -16.37 6.50 -3.94
C HIS A 187 -15.85 5.14 -4.45
N MET A 188 -16.44 4.03 -4.01
CA MET A 188 -16.02 2.70 -4.47
C MET A 188 -16.40 2.43 -5.92
N ALA A 189 -17.53 2.99 -6.41
CA ALA A 189 -18.04 2.73 -7.73
C ALA A 189 -17.39 3.53 -8.84
N SER A 190 -16.94 4.77 -8.57
CA SER A 190 -16.60 5.74 -9.61
C SER A 190 -15.36 6.59 -9.35
N ASP A 191 -14.77 6.58 -8.14
CA ASP A 191 -13.56 7.35 -7.87
C ASP A 191 -12.38 6.84 -8.71
N ASP A 192 -11.72 7.75 -9.43
CA ASP A 192 -10.63 7.44 -10.36
C ASP A 192 -9.39 6.87 -9.67
N LEU A 193 -9.10 7.29 -8.41
CA LEU A 193 -7.98 6.76 -7.66
C LEU A 193 -8.24 5.32 -7.20
N VAL A 194 -9.47 5.02 -6.76
CA VAL A 194 -9.93 3.65 -6.50
C VAL A 194 -9.88 2.83 -7.79
N GLY A 195 -10.34 3.40 -8.90
CA GLY A 195 -10.34 2.81 -10.24
C GLY A 195 -8.96 2.41 -10.75
N TRP A 196 -7.91 3.05 -10.25
CA TRP A 196 -6.54 2.65 -10.59
C TRP A 196 -6.26 1.17 -10.23
N GLY A 197 -6.90 0.62 -9.21
CA GLY A 197 -6.79 -0.80 -8.86
C GLY A 197 -7.08 -1.76 -10.01
N TRP A 198 -7.99 -1.39 -10.93
CA TRP A 198 -8.33 -2.14 -12.15
C TRP A 198 -7.50 -1.73 -13.37
N HIS A 199 -6.82 -0.59 -13.31
CA HIS A 199 -6.00 -0.04 -14.39
C HIS A 199 -4.55 0.26 -13.93
N PRO A 200 -3.86 -0.70 -13.29
CA PRO A 200 -2.58 -0.43 -12.61
C PRO A 200 -1.39 -0.21 -13.55
N GLY A 201 -1.62 -0.26 -14.87
CA GLY A 201 -0.60 -0.11 -15.88
C GLY A 201 0.10 -1.41 -16.26
N LYS A 202 0.88 -1.35 -17.35
CA LYS A 202 1.58 -2.51 -17.92
C LYS A 202 2.46 -3.23 -16.86
N GLY A 203 2.40 -4.54 -16.85
CA GLY A 203 3.20 -5.40 -15.98
C GLY A 203 2.67 -5.53 -14.55
N ARG A 204 1.46 -5.02 -14.27
CA ARG A 204 0.78 -5.19 -12.98
C ARG A 204 -0.53 -5.93 -13.14
N GLU A 205 -0.78 -6.86 -12.26
CA GLU A 205 -2.05 -7.56 -12.19
C GLU A 205 -3.10 -6.63 -11.58
N PRO A 206 -4.29 -6.47 -12.21
CA PRO A 206 -5.38 -5.70 -11.64
C PRO A 206 -6.04 -6.45 -10.47
N VAL A 207 -6.86 -5.77 -9.69
CA VAL A 207 -7.76 -6.40 -8.72
C VAL A 207 -8.86 -7.20 -9.43
N PRO A 208 -9.53 -8.15 -8.74
CA PRO A 208 -10.58 -8.98 -9.34
C PRO A 208 -11.79 -8.19 -9.86
N GLY A 209 -12.40 -8.67 -10.91
CA GLY A 209 -13.62 -8.11 -11.49
C GLY A 209 -13.43 -6.74 -12.14
N THR A 210 -14.43 -5.87 -11.99
CA THR A 210 -14.41 -4.49 -12.47
C THR A 210 -14.83 -3.53 -11.35
N GLN A 211 -14.43 -2.26 -11.44
CA GLN A 211 -14.85 -1.24 -10.48
C GLN A 211 -16.39 -1.13 -10.43
N LYS A 212 -17.06 -1.23 -11.57
CA LYS A 212 -18.53 -1.26 -11.64
C LYS A 212 -19.13 -2.38 -10.82
N GLN A 213 -18.66 -3.63 -11.00
CA GLN A 213 -19.13 -4.78 -10.19
C GLN A 213 -18.87 -4.58 -8.71
N PHE A 214 -17.71 -4.04 -8.36
CA PHE A 214 -17.37 -3.72 -6.98
C PHE A 214 -18.32 -2.68 -6.38
N GLY A 215 -18.63 -1.60 -7.13
CA GLY A 215 -19.62 -0.60 -6.73
C GLY A 215 -21.04 -1.18 -6.58
N GLU A 216 -21.45 -2.09 -7.46
CA GLU A 216 -22.74 -2.79 -7.38
C GLU A 216 -22.83 -3.64 -6.11
N LEU A 217 -21.76 -4.36 -5.74
CA LEU A 217 -21.68 -5.11 -4.48
C LEU A 217 -21.74 -4.17 -3.27
N TYR A 218 -21.01 -3.05 -3.28
CA TYR A 218 -21.08 -2.06 -2.21
C TYR A 218 -22.47 -1.47 -2.03
N LYS A 219 -23.15 -1.17 -3.15
CA LYS A 219 -24.54 -0.67 -3.15
C LYS A 219 -25.49 -1.70 -2.56
N ALA A 220 -25.36 -2.96 -2.93
CA ALA A 220 -26.19 -4.05 -2.41
C ALA A 220 -25.93 -4.28 -0.91
N TRP A 221 -24.66 -4.26 -0.49
CA TRP A 221 -24.28 -4.34 0.92
C TRP A 221 -24.89 -3.19 1.74
N ALA A 222 -24.80 -1.97 1.25
CA ALA A 222 -25.42 -0.82 1.90
C ALA A 222 -26.95 -0.95 2.01
N ALA A 223 -27.60 -1.44 0.95
CA ALA A 223 -29.05 -1.65 0.92
C ALA A 223 -29.54 -2.78 1.85
N THR A 224 -28.67 -3.74 2.20
CA THR A 224 -28.96 -4.85 3.11
C THR A 224 -28.49 -4.60 4.56
N GLY A 225 -28.38 -3.33 4.95
CA GLY A 225 -28.08 -2.92 6.33
C GLY A 225 -26.58 -2.76 6.64
N ALA A 226 -25.69 -2.93 5.68
CA ALA A 226 -24.26 -2.75 5.83
C ALA A 226 -23.65 -3.52 7.01
N HIS A 227 -24.03 -4.80 7.16
CA HIS A 227 -23.53 -5.67 8.22
C HIS A 227 -22.09 -6.09 7.96
N CYS A 228 -21.28 -6.15 9.03
CA CYS A 228 -19.88 -6.51 8.97
C CYS A 228 -19.65 -7.96 9.38
N PRO A 229 -18.72 -8.68 8.71
CA PRO A 229 -18.23 -9.96 9.23
C PRO A 229 -17.47 -9.76 10.55
N ASP A 230 -17.22 -10.85 11.26
CA ASP A 230 -16.43 -10.87 12.51
C ASP A 230 -14.97 -10.44 12.32
#